data_ca9613359f93b416fbe7a231548ae44d
#
_entry.id   ca9613359f93b416fbe7a231548ae44d
#
_cell.length_a   1.000
_cell.length_b   1.000
_cell.length_c   1.000
_cell.angle_alpha   90.00
_cell.angle_beta   90.00
_cell.angle_gamma   90.00
#
_symmetry.space_group_name_H-M   'P 1'
#
loop_
_entity.id
_entity.type
_entity.pdbx_description
1 polymer ?
#
loop_
_entity_poly.entity_id
_entity_poly.type
_entity_poly.pdbx_seq_one_letter_code
_entity_poly.pdbx_strand_id
1 'polypeptide(L)' 'MNADTIREFVRRQPFEPFVIRLSNGETHEVRHPECAVVGKSKVLVYYPEQDRFVFVALIHVNSVELLQSA' A
#
# COMPACT_ATOMS: atom_id res chain seq x y z
N MET A 1 -11.70 -0.17 -3.20
CA MET A 1 -10.86 -1.31 -2.74
C MET A 1 -11.22 -1.65 -1.31
N ASN A 2 -11.32 -2.91 -1.02
CA ASN A 2 -11.62 -3.39 0.34
C ASN A 2 -10.37 -3.32 1.21
N ALA A 3 -10.52 -2.77 2.42
CA ALA A 3 -9.40 -2.67 3.37
C ALA A 3 -8.78 -4.04 3.68
N ASP A 4 -9.59 -5.08 3.76
CA ASP A 4 -9.10 -6.42 4.09
C ASP A 4 -8.15 -6.96 3.03
N THR A 5 -8.38 -6.62 1.77
CA THR A 5 -7.47 -7.02 0.68
C THR A 5 -6.08 -6.46 0.92
N ILE A 6 -5.99 -5.18 1.29
CA ILE A 6 -4.69 -4.55 1.54
C ILE A 6 -4.07 -5.10 2.82
N ARG A 7 -4.89 -5.37 3.85
CA ARG A 7 -4.37 -5.98 5.08
C ARG A 7 -3.72 -7.32 4.82
N GLU A 8 -4.27 -8.12 3.91
CA GLU A 8 -3.68 -9.41 3.55
C GLU A 8 -2.28 -9.23 2.98
N PHE A 9 -2.07 -8.23 2.13
CA PHE A 9 -0.74 -7.94 1.60
C PHE A 9 0.23 -7.54 2.70
N VAL A 10 -0.22 -6.70 3.64
CA VAL A 10 0.63 -6.25 4.75
C VAL A 10 1.00 -7.39 5.69
N ARG A 11 0.05 -8.32 5.92
CA ARG A 11 0.22 -9.41 6.89
C ARG A 11 0.82 -10.68 6.29
N ARG A 12 1.06 -10.70 4.99
CA ARG A 12 1.61 -11.88 4.33
C ARG A 12 2.93 -12.32 4.94
N GLN A 13 3.08 -13.64 5.12
CA GLN A 13 4.29 -14.22 5.70
C GLN A 13 4.87 -15.25 4.73
N PRO A 14 6.09 -15.03 4.21
CA PRO A 14 6.92 -13.83 4.40
C PRO A 14 6.34 -12.64 3.66
N PHE A 15 6.63 -11.45 4.16
CA PHE A 15 6.16 -10.22 3.52
C PHE A 15 6.79 -10.08 2.12
N GLU A 16 5.97 -9.69 1.15
CA GLU A 16 6.45 -9.39 -0.20
C GLU A 16 6.06 -7.96 -0.53
N PRO A 17 7.02 -7.15 -1.02
CA PRO A 17 6.70 -5.77 -1.41
C PRO A 17 5.59 -5.71 -2.46
N PHE A 18 4.76 -4.69 -2.35
CA PHE A 18 3.65 -4.52 -3.28
C PHE A 18 3.47 -3.04 -3.65
N VAL A 19 2.69 -2.80 -4.69
CA VAL A 19 2.39 -1.47 -5.18
C VAL A 19 0.88 -1.25 -5.15
N ILE A 20 0.49 -0.06 -4.68
CA ILE A 20 -0.89 0.41 -4.69
C ILE A 20 -1.03 1.39 -5.85
N ARG A 21 -1.96 1.10 -6.77
CA ARG A 21 -2.22 1.97 -7.92
C ARG A 21 -3.53 2.72 -7.70
N LEU A 22 -3.48 4.02 -7.91
CA LEU A 22 -4.64 4.89 -7.74
C LEU A 22 -5.27 5.18 -9.10
N SER A 23 -6.54 5.55 -9.07
CA SER A 23 -7.30 5.85 -10.29
C SER A 23 -6.75 7.05 -11.07
N ASN A 24 -6.00 7.94 -10.40
CA ASN A 24 -5.37 9.09 -11.07
C ASN A 24 -4.00 8.75 -11.68
N GLY A 25 -3.59 7.48 -11.64
CA GLY A 25 -2.31 7.04 -12.18
C GLY A 25 -1.15 7.05 -11.19
N GLU A 26 -1.34 7.62 -10.01
CA GLU A 26 -0.29 7.59 -8.99
C GLU A 26 -0.08 6.17 -8.47
N THR A 27 1.15 5.87 -8.06
CA THR A 27 1.50 4.59 -7.46
C THR A 27 2.24 4.82 -6.16
N HIS A 28 2.03 3.90 -5.21
CA HIS A 28 2.73 3.93 -3.94
C HIS A 28 3.27 2.55 -3.65
N GLU A 29 4.58 2.44 -3.48
CA GLU A 29 5.24 1.17 -3.18
C GLU A 29 5.36 0.98 -1.69
N VAL A 30 4.99 -0.21 -1.23
CA VAL A 30 5.16 -0.61 0.17
C VAL A 30 6.22 -1.70 0.19
N ARG A 31 7.39 -1.37 0.72
CA ARG A 31 8.55 -2.28 0.71
C ARG A 31 8.75 -3.00 2.03
N HIS A 32 8.11 -2.52 3.09
CA HIS A 32 8.20 -3.11 4.42
C HIS A 32 6.81 -3.05 5.07
N PRO A 33 6.41 -4.07 5.85
CA PRO A 33 5.07 -4.08 6.42
C PRO A 33 4.80 -2.93 7.38
N GLU A 34 5.84 -2.43 8.05
CA GLU A 34 5.68 -1.30 8.95
C GLU A 34 5.48 0.04 8.22
N CYS A 35 5.62 0.06 6.90
CA CYS A 35 5.43 1.27 6.11
C CYS A 35 3.99 1.47 5.64
N ALA A 36 3.08 0.60 6.03
CA ALA A 36 1.68 0.73 5.67
C ALA A 36 0.79 0.46 6.90
N VAL A 37 -0.15 1.36 7.13
CA VAL A 37 -1.17 1.18 8.17
C VAL A 37 -2.52 1.27 7.50
N VAL A 38 -3.32 0.22 7.64
CA VAL A 38 -4.61 0.10 6.96
C VAL A 38 -5.72 0.47 7.93
N GLY A 39 -6.47 1.53 7.60
CA GLY A 39 -7.67 1.92 8.33
C GLY A 39 -8.92 1.38 7.67
N LYS A 40 -10.06 1.90 8.09
CA LYS A 40 -11.35 1.48 7.53
C LYS A 40 -11.57 2.01 6.13
N SER A 41 -11.14 3.25 5.87
CA SER A 41 -11.41 3.93 4.61
C SER A 41 -10.16 4.47 3.93
N LYS A 42 -9.00 4.31 4.55
CA LYS A 42 -7.76 4.84 3.98
C LYS A 42 -6.57 4.02 4.42
N VAL A 43 -5.48 4.17 3.69
CA VAL A 43 -4.20 3.55 4.00
C VAL A 43 -3.19 4.67 4.20
N LEU A 44 -2.42 4.56 5.28
CA LEU A 44 -1.28 5.44 5.51
C LEU A 44 -0.04 4.76 4.97
N VAL A 45 0.67 5.41 4.04
CA VAL A 45 1.92 4.90 3.49
C VAL A 45 3.05 5.80 3.97
N TYR A 46 4.08 5.20 4.54
CA TYR A 46 5.23 5.92 5.05
C TYR A 46 6.45 5.68 4.15
N TYR A 47 7.11 6.77 3.79
CA TYR A 47 8.35 6.74 3.02
C TYR A 47 9.48 7.17 3.96
N PRO A 48 10.19 6.20 4.56
CA PRO A 48 11.20 6.53 5.60
C PRO A 48 12.35 7.38 5.09
N GLU A 49 12.74 7.20 3.85
CA GLU A 49 13.85 7.97 3.27
C GLU A 49 13.54 9.46 3.17
N GLN A 50 12.27 9.81 3.06
CA GLN A 50 11.80 11.18 2.93
C GLN A 50 11.08 11.67 4.17
N ASP A 51 10.91 10.80 5.16
CA ASP A 51 10.09 11.08 6.34
C ASP A 51 8.73 11.65 5.93
N ARG A 52 8.10 10.97 4.95
CA ARG A 52 6.87 11.44 4.32
C ARG A 52 5.74 10.45 4.56
N PHE A 53 4.59 10.98 4.99
CA PHE A 53 3.38 10.20 5.18
C PHE A 53 2.37 10.58 4.10
N VAL A 54 1.78 9.57 3.47
CA VAL A 54 0.76 9.77 2.45
C VAL A 54 -0.50 9.01 2.87
N PHE A 55 -1.62 9.72 2.92
CA PHE A 55 -2.92 9.11 3.18
C PHE A 55 -3.59 8.82 1.84
N VAL A 56 -3.94 7.56 1.62
CA VAL A 56 -4.57 7.11 0.39
C VAL A 56 -5.99 6.67 0.69
N ALA A 57 -6.97 7.32 0.07
CA ALA A 57 -8.37 6.92 0.24
C ALA A 57 -8.61 5.61 -0.50
N LEU A 58 -9.21 4.63 0.17
CA LEU A 58 -9.45 3.32 -0.42
C LEU A 58 -10.34 3.38 -1.65
N ILE A 59 -11.27 4.33 -1.70
CA ILE A 59 -12.16 4.49 -2.86
C ILE A 59 -11.41 4.87 -4.13
N HIS A 60 -10.18 5.37 -4.01
CA HIS A 60 -9.35 5.74 -5.16
C HIS A 60 -8.33 4.67 -5.52
N VAL A 61 -8.27 3.58 -4.77
CA VAL A 61 -7.35 2.49 -5.08
C VAL A 61 -7.94 1.65 -6.21
N ASN A 62 -7.19 1.56 -7.29
CA ASN A 62 -7.61 0.82 -8.48
C ASN A 62 -7.13 -0.62 -8.42
N SER A 63 -5.89 -0.84 -7.99
CA SER A 63 -5.33 -2.19 -7.89
C SER A 63 -4.21 -2.23 -6.87
N VAL A 64 -3.94 -3.44 -6.39
CA VAL A 64 -2.78 -3.73 -5.53
C VAL A 64 -2.09 -4.93 -6.15
N GLU A 65 -0.79 -4.80 -6.40
CA GLU A 65 -0.02 -5.82 -7.10
C GLU A 65 1.29 -6.07 -6.39
N LEU A 66 1.77 -7.30 -6.41
CA LEU A 66 3.11 -7.58 -5.92
C LEU A 66 4.13 -6.89 -6.83
N LEU A 67 5.17 -6.32 -6.22
CA LEU A 67 6.29 -5.79 -7.00
C LEU A 67 7.08 -6.98 -7.53
N GLN A 68 7.29 -6.99 -8.86
CA GLN A 68 8.10 -8.03 -9.46
C GLN A 68 9.53 -7.55 -9.55
N SER A 69 10.42 -8.27 -8.90
CA SER A 69 11.84 -8.02 -9.12
C SER A 69 12.22 -8.70 -10.42
N ALA A 70 12.84 -7.93 -11.29
CA ALA A 70 13.31 -8.47 -12.56
C ALA A 70 14.45 -9.45 -12.33
#